data_3ee93c9c989a6263768a348a6d9924b9
#
_entry.id   3ee93c9c989a6263768a348a6d9924b9
#
_cell.length_a   1.000
_cell.length_b   1.000
_cell.length_c   1.000
_cell.angle_alpha   90.00
_cell.angle_beta   90.00
_cell.angle_gamma   90.00
#
_symmetry.space_group_name_H-M   'P 1'
#
loop_
_entity.id
_entity.type
_entity.pdbx_description
1 polymer ?
#
loop_
_entity_poly.entity_id
_entity_poly.type
_entity_poly.pdbx_seq_one_letter_code
_entity_poly.pdbx_strand_id
1 'polypeptide(L)'
;MKIREITENIEKQNLSKYAALSVNTKGRQAYEEKCDIRTDYQRDRDRILHSKAFRRLKHKTQVFISPEGDHYRTRLTHTLEVSQIARTIARGLRLNEDLTEAIALGHDLGHTPFGHAGEKVLNEIHPGGFKHNEQSLRVVDILEGGKGLNLTYEVRDGILRHTGGIEPETLEGKIVSFSDRIAYINHDIDDALRGGILELSSIPEKCIEVLGDTHSKRISTLVKDA
;
A
#
# COMPACT_ATOMS: atom_id res chain seq x y z
N MET A 1 1.94 -27.31 -19.82
CA MET A 1 2.47 -26.23 -18.97
C MET A 1 1.30 -25.36 -18.54
N LYS A 2 1.11 -25.11 -17.24
CA LYS A 2 0.03 -24.25 -16.71
C LYS A 2 0.39 -22.79 -16.94
N ILE A 3 -0.61 -21.91 -17.08
CA ILE A 3 -0.38 -20.46 -17.27
C ILE A 3 0.46 -19.88 -16.12
N ARG A 4 0.17 -20.29 -14.88
CA ARG A 4 0.97 -19.94 -13.71
C ARG A 4 2.46 -20.26 -13.89
N GLU A 5 2.79 -21.45 -14.39
CA GLU A 5 4.18 -21.88 -14.61
C GLU A 5 4.90 -21.03 -15.67
N ILE A 6 4.16 -20.58 -16.69
CA ILE A 6 4.70 -19.62 -17.68
C ILE A 6 5.05 -18.31 -16.98
N THR A 7 4.15 -17.76 -16.16
CA THR A 7 4.39 -16.52 -15.42
C THR A 7 5.57 -16.65 -14.46
N GLU A 8 5.64 -17.74 -13.69
CA GLU A 8 6.76 -18.02 -12.78
C GLU A 8 8.11 -18.13 -13.52
N ASN A 9 8.11 -18.66 -14.74
CA ASN A 9 9.32 -18.70 -15.58
C ASN A 9 9.70 -17.30 -16.11
N ILE A 10 8.73 -16.49 -16.50
CA ILE A 10 8.96 -15.10 -16.90
C ILE A 10 9.54 -14.30 -15.73
N GLU A 11 9.02 -14.46 -14.51
CA GLU A 11 9.59 -13.85 -13.31
C GLU A 11 11.08 -14.21 -13.16
N LYS A 12 11.43 -15.48 -13.23
CA LYS A 12 12.83 -15.97 -13.12
C LYS A 12 13.77 -15.39 -14.17
N GLN A 13 13.28 -15.16 -15.38
CA GLN A 13 14.10 -14.66 -16.48
C GLN A 13 14.28 -13.14 -16.48
N ASN A 14 13.24 -12.40 -16.06
CA ASN A 14 13.16 -10.96 -16.25
C ASN A 14 13.36 -10.14 -14.98
N LEU A 15 13.03 -10.69 -13.82
CA LEU A 15 13.15 -9.96 -12.58
C LEU A 15 14.60 -9.92 -12.06
N SER A 16 14.87 -8.95 -11.22
CA SER A 16 16.15 -8.82 -10.52
C SER A 16 16.41 -10.03 -9.63
N LYS A 17 17.68 -10.36 -9.41
CA LYS A 17 18.08 -11.38 -8.43
C LYS A 17 17.64 -11.07 -6.98
N TYR A 18 17.25 -9.85 -6.71
CA TYR A 18 16.77 -9.38 -5.42
C TYR A 18 15.24 -9.40 -5.29
N ALA A 19 14.53 -9.70 -6.38
CA ALA A 19 13.08 -9.75 -6.40
C ALA A 19 12.55 -10.99 -5.64
N ALA A 20 11.43 -10.81 -4.95
CA ALA A 20 10.70 -11.92 -4.36
C ALA A 20 9.91 -12.66 -5.45
N LEU A 21 10.41 -13.81 -5.89
CA LEU A 21 9.76 -14.63 -6.92
C LEU A 21 8.59 -15.41 -6.33
N SER A 22 7.46 -15.45 -7.03
CA SER A 22 6.25 -16.17 -6.59
C SER A 22 6.52 -17.67 -6.31
N VAL A 23 7.42 -18.27 -7.09
CA VAL A 23 7.78 -19.69 -6.92
C VAL A 23 8.53 -19.97 -5.60
N ASN A 24 9.18 -18.95 -5.04
CA ASN A 24 9.99 -19.02 -3.83
C ASN A 24 9.26 -18.52 -2.58
N THR A 25 7.94 -18.26 -2.68
CA THR A 25 7.16 -17.79 -1.53
C THR A 25 7.29 -18.73 -0.34
N LYS A 26 7.40 -18.16 0.87
CA LYS A 26 7.35 -18.89 2.13
C LYS A 26 5.97 -19.53 2.40
N GLY A 27 5.01 -19.26 1.53
CA GLY A 27 3.70 -19.91 1.53
C GLY A 27 2.64 -19.19 2.37
N ARG A 28 1.57 -19.93 2.62
CA ARG A 28 0.36 -19.49 3.32
C ARG A 28 0.27 -20.09 4.71
N GLN A 29 -0.54 -19.51 5.59
CA GLN A 29 -0.78 -20.09 6.93
C GLN A 29 -1.49 -21.45 6.87
N ALA A 30 -2.48 -21.57 5.99
CA ALA A 30 -3.17 -22.84 5.73
C ALA A 30 -2.84 -23.32 4.32
N TYR A 31 -2.63 -24.64 4.20
CA TYR A 31 -2.36 -25.27 2.91
C TYR A 31 -3.51 -25.00 1.93
N GLU A 32 -3.15 -24.71 0.70
CA GLU A 32 -4.08 -24.50 -0.41
C GLU A 32 -3.43 -24.92 -1.72
N GLU A 33 -4.18 -25.59 -2.58
CA GLU A 33 -3.69 -25.96 -3.90
C GLU A 33 -3.37 -24.74 -4.76
N LYS A 34 -2.27 -24.85 -5.50
CA LYS A 34 -1.84 -23.79 -6.41
C LYS A 34 -2.84 -23.62 -7.57
N CYS A 35 -3.14 -22.39 -7.92
CA CYS A 35 -3.97 -22.08 -9.07
C CYS A 35 -3.24 -22.42 -10.38
N ASP A 36 -3.96 -22.89 -11.38
CA ASP A 36 -3.39 -23.22 -12.68
C ASP A 36 -3.08 -21.99 -13.55
N ILE A 37 -3.71 -20.85 -13.22
CA ILE A 37 -3.67 -19.61 -14.02
C ILE A 37 -2.81 -18.54 -13.35
N ARG A 38 -3.01 -18.29 -12.04
CA ARG A 38 -2.42 -17.17 -11.30
C ARG A 38 -1.30 -17.61 -10.38
N THR A 39 -0.25 -16.81 -10.27
CA THR A 39 0.77 -16.94 -9.21
C THR A 39 0.18 -16.71 -7.83
N ASP A 40 0.91 -17.06 -6.78
CA ASP A 40 0.43 -16.86 -5.41
C ASP A 40 0.20 -15.38 -5.07
N TYR A 41 1.08 -14.47 -5.54
CA TYR A 41 0.93 -13.03 -5.32
C TYR A 41 -0.25 -12.44 -6.10
N GLN A 42 -0.50 -12.89 -7.33
CA GLN A 42 -1.69 -12.52 -8.10
C GLN A 42 -2.98 -12.93 -7.39
N ARG A 43 -3.00 -14.13 -6.79
CA ARG A 43 -4.16 -14.57 -6.00
C ARG A 43 -4.38 -13.70 -4.78
N ASP A 44 -3.31 -13.29 -4.11
CA ASP A 44 -3.40 -12.45 -2.92
C ASP A 44 -3.92 -11.06 -3.25
N ARG A 45 -3.41 -10.44 -4.32
CA ARG A 45 -3.95 -9.18 -4.86
C ARG A 45 -5.45 -9.28 -5.13
N ASP A 46 -5.88 -10.32 -5.83
CA ASP A 46 -7.29 -10.52 -6.17
C ASP A 46 -8.15 -10.69 -4.91
N ARG A 47 -7.69 -11.44 -3.91
CA ARG A 47 -8.38 -11.63 -2.64
C ARG A 47 -8.57 -10.33 -1.89
N ILE A 48 -7.52 -9.50 -1.82
CA ILE A 48 -7.59 -8.18 -1.20
C ILE A 48 -8.58 -7.30 -1.93
N LEU A 49 -8.46 -7.18 -3.26
CA LEU A 49 -9.31 -6.35 -4.10
C LEU A 49 -10.80 -6.71 -3.97
N HIS A 50 -11.12 -8.00 -3.86
CA HIS A 50 -12.50 -8.48 -3.71
C HIS A 50 -13.01 -8.50 -2.26
N SER A 51 -12.19 -8.14 -1.26
CA SER A 51 -12.58 -8.13 0.14
C SER A 51 -13.60 -7.03 0.46
N LYS A 52 -14.37 -7.22 1.53
CA LYS A 52 -15.27 -6.17 2.04
C LYS A 52 -14.47 -5.02 2.65
N ALA A 53 -13.34 -5.33 3.27
CA ALA A 53 -12.46 -4.34 3.88
C ALA A 53 -11.94 -3.35 2.84
N PHE A 54 -11.50 -3.82 1.66
CA PHE A 54 -11.06 -2.97 0.56
C PHE A 54 -12.17 -2.03 0.07
N ARG A 55 -13.39 -2.55 -0.14
CA ARG A 55 -14.53 -1.71 -0.53
C ARG A 55 -14.89 -0.63 0.49
N ARG A 56 -14.64 -0.88 1.79
CA ARG A 56 -14.90 0.10 2.86
C ARG A 56 -13.95 1.29 2.83
N LEU A 57 -12.79 1.19 2.18
CA LEU A 57 -11.83 2.30 2.06
C LEU A 57 -12.44 3.52 1.36
N LYS A 58 -13.44 3.33 0.50
CA LYS A 58 -14.15 4.44 -0.17
C LYS A 58 -14.92 5.36 0.79
N HIS A 59 -15.26 4.86 1.99
CA HIS A 59 -16.01 5.61 3.02
C HIS A 59 -15.13 6.11 4.18
N LYS A 60 -13.82 5.95 4.07
CA LYS A 60 -12.85 6.47 5.04
C LYS A 60 -12.16 7.69 4.44
N THR A 61 -12.15 8.80 5.16
CA THR A 61 -11.41 10.02 4.78
C THR A 61 -9.91 9.78 4.91
N GLN A 62 -9.10 10.48 4.10
CA GLN A 62 -7.64 10.43 4.24
C GLN A 62 -7.21 11.34 5.40
N VAL A 63 -7.15 12.62 5.22
CA VAL A 63 -6.76 13.59 6.25
C VAL A 63 -7.89 14.59 6.49
N PHE A 64 -8.43 15.18 5.42
CA PHE A 64 -9.48 16.18 5.53
C PHE A 64 -10.87 15.52 5.56
N ILE A 65 -11.70 15.96 6.51
CA ILE A 65 -13.12 15.63 6.53
C ILE A 65 -13.74 16.40 5.37
N SER A 66 -14.24 15.67 4.37
CA SER A 66 -14.92 16.28 3.22
C SER A 66 -16.32 16.75 3.64
N PRO A 67 -16.56 18.05 3.83
CA PRO A 67 -17.89 18.52 4.20
C PRO A 67 -18.84 18.56 2.99
N GLU A 68 -18.37 18.91 1.80
CA GLU A 68 -19.17 18.97 0.55
C GLU A 68 -18.25 18.91 -0.67
N GLY A 69 -18.45 17.95 -1.56
CA GLY A 69 -17.79 17.83 -2.86
C GLY A 69 -17.08 16.52 -3.14
N ASP A 70 -17.06 16.13 -4.43
CA ASP A 70 -16.54 14.83 -4.91
C ASP A 70 -15.02 14.80 -5.10
N HIS A 71 -14.29 15.86 -4.75
CA HIS A 71 -12.88 16.04 -5.12
C HIS A 71 -11.88 15.70 -4.02
N TYR A 72 -12.34 15.38 -2.80
CA TYR A 72 -11.45 14.99 -1.71
C TYR A 72 -11.05 13.52 -1.79
N ARG A 73 -9.79 13.25 -1.46
CA ARG A 73 -9.26 11.89 -1.48
C ARG A 73 -9.86 11.05 -0.37
N THR A 74 -10.32 9.86 -0.76
CA THR A 74 -10.66 8.78 0.17
C THR A 74 -9.44 7.88 0.36
N ARG A 75 -9.47 7.02 1.39
CA ARG A 75 -8.44 6.00 1.55
C ARG A 75 -8.35 5.04 0.36
N LEU A 76 -9.45 4.81 -0.35
CA LEU A 76 -9.43 4.00 -1.56
C LEU A 76 -8.58 4.64 -2.65
N THR A 77 -8.80 5.94 -2.93
CA THR A 77 -8.02 6.64 -3.97
C THR A 77 -6.56 6.75 -3.57
N HIS A 78 -6.24 7.05 -2.29
CA HIS A 78 -4.88 7.02 -1.77
C HIS A 78 -4.22 5.65 -1.98
N THR A 79 -4.87 4.56 -1.60
CA THR A 79 -4.36 3.20 -1.76
C THR A 79 -4.03 2.88 -3.23
N LEU A 80 -4.87 3.32 -4.18
CA LEU A 80 -4.62 3.15 -5.60
C LEU A 80 -3.42 3.99 -6.09
N GLU A 81 -3.27 5.21 -5.60
CA GLU A 81 -2.13 6.07 -5.93
C GLU A 81 -0.82 5.52 -5.35
N VAL A 82 -0.83 5.00 -4.10
CA VAL A 82 0.31 4.27 -3.52
C VAL A 82 0.69 3.07 -4.39
N SER A 83 -0.29 2.28 -4.79
CA SER A 83 -0.07 1.12 -5.67
C SER A 83 0.53 1.52 -7.01
N GLN A 84 0.05 2.60 -7.63
CA GLN A 84 0.59 3.10 -8.90
C GLN A 84 2.05 3.56 -8.76
N ILE A 85 2.39 4.32 -7.70
CA ILE A 85 3.76 4.79 -7.44
C ILE A 85 4.67 3.59 -7.18
N ALA A 86 4.27 2.70 -6.26
CA ALA A 86 5.05 1.54 -5.86
C ALA A 86 5.36 0.61 -7.05
N ARG A 87 4.37 0.34 -7.89
CA ARG A 87 4.58 -0.48 -9.11
C ARG A 87 5.50 0.20 -10.12
N THR A 88 5.45 1.52 -10.24
CA THR A 88 6.36 2.25 -11.13
C THR A 88 7.82 2.07 -10.69
N ILE A 89 8.09 2.19 -9.38
CA ILE A 89 9.41 1.96 -8.80
C ILE A 89 9.82 0.49 -8.96
N ALA A 90 8.94 -0.45 -8.57
CA ALA A 90 9.20 -1.89 -8.67
C ALA A 90 9.56 -2.31 -10.10
N ARG A 91 8.84 -1.80 -11.11
CA ARG A 91 9.13 -2.03 -12.53
C ARG A 91 10.50 -1.49 -12.91
N GLY A 92 10.85 -0.28 -12.51
CA GLY A 92 12.17 0.33 -12.78
C GLY A 92 13.33 -0.49 -12.21
N LEU A 93 13.13 -1.09 -11.04
CA LEU A 93 14.10 -1.94 -10.34
C LEU A 93 14.01 -3.43 -10.73
N ARG A 94 13.08 -3.80 -11.61
CA ARG A 94 12.78 -5.20 -12.01
C ARG A 94 12.45 -6.09 -10.80
N LEU A 95 11.67 -5.56 -9.85
CA LEU A 95 11.11 -6.29 -8.73
C LEU A 95 9.71 -6.83 -9.05
N ASN A 96 9.13 -7.62 -8.17
CA ASN A 96 7.85 -8.28 -8.41
C ASN A 96 6.67 -7.29 -8.25
N GLU A 97 6.11 -6.84 -9.38
CA GLU A 97 4.98 -5.91 -9.37
C GLU A 97 3.71 -6.50 -8.75
N ASP A 98 3.45 -7.79 -8.92
CA ASP A 98 2.26 -8.45 -8.36
C ASP A 98 2.31 -8.48 -6.82
N LEU A 99 3.49 -8.76 -6.24
CA LEU A 99 3.71 -8.68 -4.80
C LEU A 99 3.57 -7.24 -4.30
N THR A 100 4.22 -6.30 -4.99
CA THR A 100 4.16 -4.87 -4.65
C THR A 100 2.72 -4.37 -4.63
N GLU A 101 1.93 -4.71 -5.65
CA GLU A 101 0.52 -4.34 -5.76
C GLU A 101 -0.31 -4.96 -4.63
N ALA A 102 -0.12 -6.24 -4.34
CA ALA A 102 -0.84 -6.93 -3.27
C ALA A 102 -0.60 -6.28 -1.90
N ILE A 103 0.65 -5.94 -1.58
CA ILE A 103 1.00 -5.24 -0.33
C ILE A 103 0.36 -3.85 -0.31
N ALA A 104 0.52 -3.08 -1.40
CA ALA A 104 -0.02 -1.72 -1.50
C ALA A 104 -1.55 -1.69 -1.34
N LEU A 105 -2.28 -2.62 -1.95
CA LEU A 105 -3.74 -2.69 -1.80
C LEU A 105 -4.16 -3.12 -0.37
N GLY A 106 -3.30 -3.82 0.34
CA GLY A 106 -3.59 -4.37 1.67
C GLY A 106 -3.17 -3.49 2.85
N HIS A 107 -2.25 -2.54 2.66
CA HIS A 107 -1.59 -1.86 3.77
C HIS A 107 -2.54 -1.11 4.71
N ASP A 108 -3.58 -0.47 4.19
CA ASP A 108 -4.49 0.44 4.89
C ASP A 108 -5.86 -0.16 5.26
N LEU A 109 -6.07 -1.46 5.07
CA LEU A 109 -7.37 -2.12 5.30
C LEU A 109 -7.89 -1.95 6.73
N GLY A 110 -7.00 -1.92 7.71
CA GLY A 110 -7.28 -1.78 9.14
C GLY A 110 -7.36 -0.34 9.63
N HIS A 111 -7.16 0.65 8.77
CA HIS A 111 -7.17 2.04 9.21
C HIS A 111 -8.53 2.48 9.75
N THR A 112 -8.51 3.36 10.78
CA THR A 112 -9.69 3.85 11.47
C THR A 112 -10.42 4.94 10.68
N PRO A 113 -11.71 5.21 10.97
CA PRO A 113 -12.31 6.50 10.62
C PRO A 113 -11.50 7.66 11.24
N PHE A 114 -11.49 8.80 10.56
CA PHE A 114 -10.76 10.01 10.96
C PHE A 114 -9.21 9.88 10.94
N GLY A 115 -8.68 8.94 10.15
CA GLY A 115 -7.25 8.81 9.90
C GLY A 115 -6.42 8.64 11.18
N HIS A 116 -5.26 9.29 11.22
CA HIS A 116 -4.36 9.22 12.38
C HIS A 116 -4.94 9.81 13.68
N ALA A 117 -5.86 10.78 13.59
CA ALA A 117 -6.55 11.29 14.77
C ALA A 117 -7.40 10.21 15.42
N GLY A 118 -8.17 9.44 14.64
CA GLY A 118 -8.92 8.29 15.13
C GLY A 118 -8.03 7.18 15.67
N GLU A 119 -6.91 6.90 15.01
CA GLU A 119 -5.92 5.93 15.48
C GLU A 119 -5.35 6.32 16.84
N LYS A 120 -4.96 7.59 17.02
CA LYS A 120 -4.44 8.10 18.29
C LYS A 120 -5.45 7.91 19.44
N VAL A 121 -6.70 8.30 19.22
CA VAL A 121 -7.75 8.13 20.23
C VAL A 121 -7.97 6.65 20.57
N LEU A 122 -8.05 5.77 19.55
CA LEU A 122 -8.20 4.33 19.81
C LEU A 122 -7.00 3.74 20.53
N ASN A 123 -5.79 4.19 20.22
CA ASN A 123 -4.59 3.74 20.92
C ASN A 123 -4.56 4.16 22.39
N GLU A 124 -5.15 5.32 22.74
CA GLU A 124 -5.25 5.79 24.12
C GLU A 124 -6.31 5.06 24.93
N ILE A 125 -7.48 4.74 24.33
CA ILE A 125 -8.61 4.15 25.06
C ILE A 125 -8.64 2.63 25.06
N HIS A 126 -7.97 1.97 24.09
CA HIS A 126 -7.93 0.51 24.02
C HIS A 126 -6.84 -0.05 24.95
N PRO A 127 -7.13 -0.97 25.87
CA PRO A 127 -6.17 -1.46 26.86
C PRO A 127 -4.87 -2.06 26.26
N GLY A 128 -4.95 -2.61 25.04
CA GLY A 128 -3.81 -3.19 24.33
C GLY A 128 -3.14 -2.21 23.35
N GLY A 129 -3.56 -0.94 23.31
CA GLY A 129 -3.17 -0.02 22.26
C GLY A 129 -3.83 -0.35 20.90
N PHE A 130 -3.61 0.50 19.91
CA PHE A 130 -4.14 0.30 18.56
C PHE A 130 -3.16 0.85 17.53
N LYS A 131 -2.83 0.03 16.52
CA LYS A 131 -2.07 0.45 15.35
C LYS A 131 -2.74 -0.05 14.08
N HIS A 132 -2.86 0.80 13.07
CA HIS A 132 -3.58 0.47 11.84
C HIS A 132 -2.93 -0.66 11.05
N ASN A 133 -1.60 -0.77 11.06
CA ASN A 133 -0.88 -1.84 10.39
C ASN A 133 -1.12 -3.22 11.05
N GLU A 134 -1.12 -3.28 12.38
CA GLU A 134 -1.48 -4.50 13.13
C GLU A 134 -2.95 -4.88 12.88
N GLN A 135 -3.84 -3.88 12.85
CA GLN A 135 -5.24 -4.09 12.51
C GLN A 135 -5.42 -4.48 11.04
N SER A 136 -4.63 -3.97 10.10
CA SER A 136 -4.65 -4.40 8.68
C SER A 136 -4.30 -5.88 8.58
N LEU A 137 -3.26 -6.32 9.28
CA LEU A 137 -2.92 -7.74 9.36
C LEU A 137 -4.05 -8.57 9.98
N ARG A 138 -4.64 -8.10 11.09
CA ARG A 138 -5.77 -8.78 11.72
C ARG A 138 -6.99 -8.90 10.79
N VAL A 139 -7.26 -7.87 9.98
CA VAL A 139 -8.34 -7.91 8.99
C VAL A 139 -8.11 -9.02 7.98
N VAL A 140 -6.91 -9.12 7.40
CA VAL A 140 -6.61 -10.12 6.37
C VAL A 140 -6.39 -11.53 6.92
N ASP A 141 -5.97 -11.67 8.18
CA ASP A 141 -5.71 -12.98 8.79
C ASP A 141 -6.94 -13.60 9.44
N ILE A 142 -7.87 -12.78 9.97
CA ILE A 142 -8.93 -13.26 10.87
C ILE A 142 -10.31 -12.76 10.46
N LEU A 143 -10.45 -11.44 10.26
CA LEU A 143 -11.78 -10.81 10.24
C LEU A 143 -12.49 -10.93 8.90
N GLU A 144 -11.77 -10.87 7.79
CA GLU A 144 -12.40 -10.91 6.47
C GLU A 144 -13.01 -12.29 6.22
N GLY A 145 -14.31 -12.27 5.94
CA GLY A 145 -15.10 -13.51 5.75
C GLY A 145 -15.16 -14.44 6.95
N GLY A 146 -14.77 -13.98 8.15
CA GLY A 146 -14.76 -14.76 9.40
C GLY A 146 -13.64 -15.80 9.52
N LYS A 147 -12.76 -15.91 8.53
CA LYS A 147 -11.64 -16.86 8.50
C LYS A 147 -10.34 -16.29 7.91
N GLY A 148 -10.36 -15.00 7.56
CA GLY A 148 -9.25 -14.34 6.88
C GLY A 148 -9.14 -14.67 5.39
N LEU A 149 -8.12 -14.10 4.74
CA LEU A 149 -7.87 -14.23 3.31
C LEU A 149 -6.83 -15.32 2.98
N ASN A 150 -6.15 -15.89 3.98
CA ASN A 150 -5.06 -16.84 3.80
C ASN A 150 -3.99 -16.36 2.80
N LEU A 151 -3.43 -15.16 3.05
CA LEU A 151 -2.42 -14.54 2.20
C LEU A 151 -1.04 -15.17 2.41
N THR A 152 -0.13 -14.99 1.46
CA THR A 152 1.27 -15.41 1.58
C THR A 152 1.99 -14.62 2.66
N TYR A 153 3.09 -15.21 3.15
CA TYR A 153 3.92 -14.59 4.17
C TYR A 153 4.41 -13.19 3.76
N GLU A 154 4.90 -13.05 2.52
CA GLU A 154 5.49 -11.81 2.02
C GLU A 154 4.48 -10.66 1.95
N VAL A 155 3.25 -10.96 1.55
CA VAL A 155 2.16 -9.96 1.54
C VAL A 155 1.80 -9.54 2.97
N ARG A 156 1.68 -10.50 3.88
CA ARG A 156 1.37 -10.26 5.30
C ARG A 156 2.48 -9.46 6.00
N ASP A 157 3.74 -9.82 5.75
CA ASP A 157 4.91 -9.10 6.25
C ASP A 157 4.93 -7.65 5.76
N GLY A 158 4.72 -7.44 4.45
CA GLY A 158 4.65 -6.12 3.86
C GLY A 158 3.52 -5.27 4.44
N ILE A 159 2.31 -5.85 4.63
CA ILE A 159 1.18 -5.16 5.27
C ILE A 159 1.52 -4.76 6.72
N LEU A 160 2.10 -5.66 7.51
CA LEU A 160 2.42 -5.38 8.91
C LEU A 160 3.52 -4.33 9.06
N ARG A 161 4.54 -4.38 8.19
CA ARG A 161 5.77 -3.61 8.36
C ARG A 161 5.87 -2.39 7.44
N HIS A 162 4.81 -2.03 6.72
CA HIS A 162 4.84 -0.82 5.88
C HIS A 162 5.08 0.46 6.72
N THR A 163 4.77 0.40 8.01
CA THR A 163 5.02 1.45 9.01
C THR A 163 5.47 0.82 10.35
N GLY A 164 5.83 1.65 11.34
CA GLY A 164 6.12 1.17 12.72
C GLY A 164 7.59 0.88 13.03
N GLY A 165 8.52 1.23 12.15
CA GLY A 165 9.97 1.22 12.45
C GLY A 165 10.68 -0.13 12.25
N ILE A 166 9.97 -1.22 11.94
CA ILE A 166 10.54 -2.51 11.52
C ILE A 166 10.38 -2.61 10.01
N GLU A 167 11.50 -2.75 9.29
CA GLU A 167 11.46 -2.84 7.84
C GLU A 167 10.87 -4.17 7.36
N PRO A 168 10.09 -4.16 6.25
CA PRO A 168 9.70 -5.38 5.55
C PRO A 168 10.91 -6.20 5.10
N GLU A 169 10.74 -7.53 5.05
CA GLU A 169 11.82 -8.43 4.63
C GLU A 169 12.10 -8.33 3.12
N THR A 170 11.08 -8.03 2.31
CA THR A 170 11.22 -7.92 0.86
C THR A 170 11.46 -6.49 0.42
N LEU A 171 12.18 -6.30 -0.69
CA LEU A 171 12.34 -4.97 -1.29
C LEU A 171 11.02 -4.41 -1.78
N GLU A 172 10.12 -5.25 -2.27
CA GLU A 172 8.76 -4.88 -2.66
C GLU A 172 7.99 -4.26 -1.51
N GLY A 173 8.09 -4.83 -0.31
CA GLY A 173 7.49 -4.27 0.91
C GLY A 173 8.11 -2.91 1.29
N LYS A 174 9.44 -2.77 1.18
CA LYS A 174 10.14 -1.50 1.43
C LYS A 174 9.70 -0.41 0.44
N ILE A 175 9.54 -0.76 -0.83
CA ILE A 175 9.02 0.16 -1.86
C ILE A 175 7.62 0.64 -1.50
N VAL A 176 6.74 -0.23 -1.02
CA VAL A 176 5.39 0.18 -0.61
C VAL A 176 5.45 1.16 0.56
N SER A 177 6.26 0.89 1.59
CA SER A 177 6.46 1.81 2.73
C SER A 177 6.98 3.19 2.27
N PHE A 178 7.87 3.22 1.30
CA PHE A 178 8.41 4.45 0.74
C PHE A 178 7.36 5.18 -0.13
N SER A 179 6.64 4.45 -0.96
CA SER A 179 5.60 4.98 -1.84
C SER A 179 4.41 5.56 -1.08
N ASP A 180 4.04 4.97 0.05
CA ASP A 180 3.02 5.51 0.93
C ASP A 180 3.42 6.90 1.44
N ARG A 181 4.68 7.08 1.87
CA ARG A 181 5.21 8.41 2.28
C ARG A 181 5.19 9.42 1.14
N ILE A 182 5.62 9.02 -0.06
CA ILE A 182 5.56 9.89 -1.24
C ILE A 182 4.12 10.32 -1.49
N ALA A 183 3.20 9.36 -1.47
CA ALA A 183 1.79 9.61 -1.74
C ALA A 183 1.20 10.57 -0.70
N TYR A 184 1.25 10.24 0.60
CA TYR A 184 0.55 11.04 1.61
C TYR A 184 1.09 12.47 1.70
N ILE A 185 2.42 12.68 1.65
CA ILE A 185 2.99 14.04 1.70
C ILE A 185 2.50 14.88 0.53
N ASN A 186 2.49 14.32 -0.67
CA ASN A 186 2.06 15.06 -1.86
C ASN A 186 0.55 15.31 -1.88
N HIS A 187 -0.22 14.35 -1.37
CA HIS A 187 -1.67 14.47 -1.27
C HIS A 187 -2.08 15.53 -0.24
N ASP A 188 -1.43 15.52 0.93
CA ASP A 188 -1.72 16.47 2.00
C ASP A 188 -1.40 17.91 1.59
N ILE A 189 -0.29 18.12 0.86
CA ILE A 189 0.04 19.43 0.29
C ILE A 189 -1.04 19.86 -0.71
N ASP A 190 -1.43 18.99 -1.64
CA ASP A 190 -2.41 19.29 -2.69
C ASP A 190 -3.79 19.59 -2.11
N ASP A 191 -4.24 18.80 -1.15
CA ASP A 191 -5.53 18.97 -0.49
C ASP A 191 -5.54 20.22 0.42
N ALA A 192 -4.41 20.52 1.10
CA ALA A 192 -4.28 21.74 1.92
C ALA A 192 -4.27 23.01 1.08
N LEU A 193 -3.60 23.01 -0.08
CA LEU A 193 -3.62 24.12 -1.04
C LEU A 193 -5.04 24.33 -1.59
N ARG A 194 -5.72 23.26 -1.97
CA ARG A 194 -7.11 23.31 -2.48
C ARG A 194 -8.10 23.78 -1.44
N GLY A 195 -7.90 23.37 -0.19
CA GLY A 195 -8.74 23.79 0.95
C GLY A 195 -8.44 25.19 1.46
N GLY A 196 -7.45 25.91 0.89
CA GLY A 196 -7.05 27.23 1.35
C GLY A 196 -6.41 27.26 2.75
N ILE A 197 -5.97 26.10 3.25
CA ILE A 197 -5.31 25.94 4.56
C ILE A 197 -3.81 26.25 4.43
N LEU A 198 -3.24 25.97 3.27
CA LEU A 198 -1.85 26.23 2.93
C LEU A 198 -1.79 27.11 1.67
N GLU A 199 -0.83 28.04 1.62
CA GLU A 199 -0.47 28.76 0.41
C GLU A 199 0.86 28.23 -0.14
N LEU A 200 1.05 28.27 -1.45
CA LEU A 200 2.30 27.80 -2.08
C LEU A 200 3.51 28.57 -1.55
N SER A 201 3.34 29.85 -1.23
CA SER A 201 4.35 30.71 -0.61
C SER A 201 4.79 30.27 0.79
N SER A 202 4.00 29.43 1.47
CA SER A 202 4.33 28.89 2.78
C SER A 202 5.27 27.67 2.69
N ILE A 203 5.44 27.09 1.50
CA ILE A 203 6.40 25.99 1.27
C ILE A 203 7.80 26.59 1.09
N PRO A 204 8.82 26.09 1.82
CA PRO A 204 10.17 26.61 1.68
C PRO A 204 10.65 26.58 0.22
N GLU A 205 11.19 27.71 -0.27
CA GLU A 205 11.64 27.87 -1.66
C GLU A 205 12.60 26.75 -2.09
N LYS A 206 13.54 26.35 -1.23
CA LYS A 206 14.47 25.25 -1.47
C LYS A 206 13.75 23.90 -1.73
N CYS A 207 12.62 23.66 -1.09
CA CYS A 207 11.82 22.45 -1.36
C CYS A 207 11.15 22.52 -2.72
N ILE A 208 10.68 23.68 -3.12
CA ILE A 208 10.08 23.91 -4.45
C ILE A 208 11.14 23.77 -5.55
N GLU A 209 12.33 24.33 -5.36
CA GLU A 209 13.44 24.19 -6.30
C GLU A 209 13.85 22.73 -6.54
N VAL A 210 13.95 21.93 -5.47
CA VAL A 210 14.41 20.54 -5.56
C VAL A 210 13.29 19.61 -6.05
N LEU A 211 12.10 19.72 -5.46
CA LEU A 211 11.00 18.77 -5.70
C LEU A 211 10.06 19.20 -6.83
N GLY A 212 10.00 20.49 -7.11
CA GLY A 212 9.08 21.08 -8.08
C GLY A 212 7.86 21.73 -7.44
N ASP A 213 7.24 22.60 -8.21
CA ASP A 213 6.10 23.47 -7.82
C ASP A 213 4.73 22.81 -8.00
N THR A 214 4.66 21.69 -8.73
CA THR A 214 3.40 20.98 -9.01
C THR A 214 3.40 19.58 -8.41
N HIS A 215 2.22 19.06 -8.10
CA HIS A 215 2.03 17.68 -7.62
C HIS A 215 2.75 16.65 -8.50
N SER A 216 2.58 16.74 -9.83
CA SER A 216 3.21 15.81 -10.78
C SER A 216 4.74 15.88 -10.76
N LYS A 217 5.32 17.10 -10.68
CA LYS A 217 6.78 17.26 -10.61
C LYS A 217 7.33 16.67 -9.32
N ARG A 218 6.71 16.95 -8.17
CA ARG A 218 7.13 16.41 -6.88
C ARG A 218 7.14 14.88 -6.87
N ILE A 219 6.05 14.24 -7.31
CA ILE A 219 6.00 12.77 -7.41
C ILE A 219 7.08 12.25 -8.37
N SER A 220 7.22 12.86 -9.56
CA SER A 220 8.21 12.42 -10.54
C SER A 220 9.64 12.53 -10.02
N THR A 221 9.96 13.59 -9.28
CA THR A 221 11.28 13.78 -8.67
C THR A 221 11.53 12.70 -7.61
N LEU A 222 10.59 12.50 -6.69
CA LEU A 222 10.73 11.50 -5.62
C LEU A 222 10.79 10.06 -6.13
N VAL A 223 10.03 9.73 -7.17
CA VAL A 223 10.08 8.40 -7.82
C VAL A 223 11.42 8.15 -8.54
N LYS A 224 12.06 9.20 -9.07
CA LYS A 224 13.37 9.07 -9.70
C LYS A 224 14.52 8.94 -8.70
N ASP A 225 14.34 9.48 -7.51
CA ASP A 225 15.34 9.45 -6.43
C ASP A 225 15.27 8.14 -5.62
N ALA A 226 14.17 7.42 -5.71
CA ALA A 226 13.95 6.12 -5.04
C ALA A 226 14.72 4.99 -5.72
#